data_9e9465b39a071b850effdca676a9da4f
#
_entry.id   9e9465b39a071b850effdca676a9da4f
#
_cell.length_a   1.000
_cell.length_b   1.000
_cell.length_c   1.000
_cell.angle_alpha   90.00
_cell.angle_beta   90.00
_cell.angle_gamma   90.00
#
_symmetry.space_group_name_H-M   'P 1'
#
loop_
_entity.id
_entity.type
_entity.pdbx_description
1 polymer ?
#
loop_
_entity_poly.entity_id
_entity_poly.type
_entity_poly.pdbx_seq_one_letter_code
_entity_poly.pdbx_strand_id
1 'polypeptide(L)' 'MKLTRKALRVNAGFTIEKASKELGISTVTLRSYETNKTIPTVKMMNKMLNLYNAKFSNIDDVTESNELIVK' A
#
# COMPACT_ATOMS: atom_id res chain seq x y z
N MET A 1 -8.79 -14.19 2.02
CA MET A 1 -9.29 -12.83 1.89
C MET A 1 -8.16 -11.85 1.69
N LYS A 2 -8.38 -10.88 0.85
CA LYS A 2 -7.35 -9.89 0.56
C LYS A 2 -7.60 -8.61 1.34
N LEU A 3 -6.54 -7.88 1.62
CA LEU A 3 -6.62 -6.66 2.40
C LEU A 3 -6.31 -5.46 1.51
N THR A 4 -6.99 -4.35 1.77
CA THR A 4 -6.67 -3.10 1.10
C THR A 4 -5.38 -2.54 1.66
N ARG A 5 -4.81 -1.58 0.95
CA ARG A 5 -3.59 -0.92 1.44
C ARG A 5 -3.83 -0.26 2.80
N LYS A 6 -5.00 0.34 2.98
CA LYS A 6 -5.32 0.95 4.28
C LYS A 6 -5.38 -0.12 5.37
N ALA A 7 -6.01 -1.26 5.09
CA ALA A 7 -6.12 -2.31 6.08
C ALA A 7 -4.75 -2.86 6.46
N LEU A 8 -3.87 -3.00 5.48
CA LEU A 8 -2.51 -3.46 5.79
C LEU A 8 -1.79 -2.48 6.70
N ARG A 9 -1.94 -1.20 6.43
CA ARG A 9 -1.31 -0.18 7.27
C ARG A 9 -1.84 -0.24 8.70
N VAL A 10 -3.16 -0.29 8.82
CA VAL A 10 -3.79 -0.30 10.14
C VAL A 10 -3.41 -1.57 10.91
N ASN A 11 -3.41 -2.71 10.22
CA ASN A 11 -3.04 -3.97 10.86
C ASN A 11 -1.58 -3.96 11.29
N ALA A 12 -0.73 -3.23 10.60
CA ALA A 12 0.66 -3.11 10.98
C ALA A 12 0.89 -2.10 12.11
N GLY A 13 -0.16 -1.40 12.53
CA GLY A 13 -0.06 -0.46 13.63
C GLY A 13 0.42 0.92 13.25
N PHE A 14 0.34 1.28 11.97
CA PHE A 14 0.81 2.59 11.53
C PHE A 14 -0.36 3.56 11.37
N THR A 15 -0.17 4.78 11.90
CA THR A 15 -1.04 5.89 11.54
C THR A 15 -0.66 6.37 10.15
N ILE A 16 -1.53 7.21 9.56
CA ILE A 16 -1.22 7.77 8.25
C ILE A 16 0.04 8.62 8.32
N GLU A 17 0.20 9.38 9.39
CA GLU A 17 1.38 10.23 9.56
C GLU A 17 2.66 9.40 9.67
N LYS A 18 2.61 8.38 10.48
CA LYS A 18 3.79 7.55 10.70
C LYS A 18 4.17 6.81 9.41
N ALA A 19 3.19 6.23 8.74
CA ALA A 19 3.47 5.48 7.53
C ALA A 19 4.00 6.39 6.43
N SER A 20 3.41 7.57 6.25
CA SER A 20 3.89 8.46 5.20
C SER A 20 5.31 8.91 5.48
N LYS A 21 5.64 9.17 6.74
CA LYS A 21 7.00 9.54 7.11
C LYS A 21 7.99 8.41 6.78
N GLU A 22 7.63 7.20 7.12
CA GLU A 22 8.50 6.05 6.86
C GLU A 22 8.68 5.80 5.37
N LEU A 23 7.65 6.11 4.59
CA LEU A 23 7.72 5.92 3.14
C LEU A 23 8.36 7.10 2.42
N GLY A 24 8.56 8.21 3.12
CA GLY A 24 9.15 9.40 2.51
C GLY A 24 8.18 10.13 1.59
N ILE A 25 6.89 10.06 1.86
CA ILE A 25 5.86 10.74 1.07
C ILE A 25 4.98 11.56 2.00
N SER A 26 4.18 12.44 1.42
CA SER A 26 3.25 13.23 2.21
C SER A 26 2.03 12.41 2.61
N THR A 27 1.33 12.87 3.65
CA THR A 27 0.09 12.21 4.04
C THR A 27 -0.96 12.31 2.94
N VAL A 28 -0.95 13.39 2.19
CA VAL A 28 -1.88 13.55 1.08
C VAL A 28 -1.64 12.48 0.02
N THR A 29 -0.38 12.24 -0.31
CA THR A 29 -0.03 11.21 -1.28
C THR A 29 -0.45 9.82 -0.79
N LEU A 30 -0.18 9.54 0.47
CA LEU A 30 -0.55 8.23 1.00
C LEU A 30 -2.07 8.05 1.00
N ARG A 31 -2.81 9.08 1.36
CA ARG A 31 -4.27 9.00 1.30
C ARG A 31 -4.77 8.78 -0.12
N SER A 32 -4.13 9.42 -1.10
CA SER A 32 -4.49 9.21 -2.49
C SER A 32 -4.31 7.75 -2.89
N TYR A 33 -3.25 7.13 -2.42
CA TYR A 33 -3.04 5.71 -2.69
C TYR A 33 -4.12 4.85 -2.01
N GLU A 34 -4.50 5.21 -0.80
CA GLU A 34 -5.47 4.40 -0.06
C GLU A 34 -6.89 4.57 -0.56
N THR A 35 -7.19 5.68 -1.19
CA THR A 35 -8.51 5.90 -1.76
C THR A 35 -8.56 5.61 -3.26
N ASN A 36 -7.48 5.09 -3.81
CA ASN A 36 -7.38 4.74 -5.23
C ASN A 36 -7.51 5.93 -6.17
N LYS A 37 -7.24 7.13 -5.68
CA LYS A 37 -7.17 8.28 -6.54
C LYS A 37 -5.97 8.18 -7.45
N THR A 38 -4.86 7.70 -6.92
CA THR A 38 -3.66 7.42 -7.70
C THR A 38 -3.18 6.03 -7.33
N ILE A 39 -2.44 5.42 -8.24
CA ILE A 39 -1.91 4.08 -8.03
C ILE A 39 -0.41 4.21 -7.81
N PRO A 40 0.13 3.65 -6.73
CA PRO A 40 1.56 3.71 -6.50
C PRO A 40 2.31 2.89 -7.56
N THR A 41 3.54 3.29 -7.82
CA THR A 41 4.40 2.51 -8.72
C THR A 41 4.71 1.17 -8.05
N VAL A 42 5.22 0.22 -8.86
CA VAL A 42 5.62 -1.07 -8.31
C VAL A 42 6.69 -0.88 -7.23
N LYS A 43 7.61 0.05 -7.47
CA LYS A 43 8.66 0.34 -6.49
C LYS A 43 8.07 0.83 -5.17
N MET A 44 7.13 1.77 -5.24
CA MET A 44 6.49 2.28 -4.03
C MET A 44 5.64 1.19 -3.37
N MET A 45 4.96 0.37 -4.17
CA MET A 45 4.18 -0.72 -3.62
C MET A 45 5.06 -1.68 -2.84
N ASN A 46 6.24 -1.99 -3.37
CA ASN A 46 7.17 -2.86 -2.66
C ASN A 46 7.63 -2.24 -1.34
N LYS A 47 7.88 -0.92 -1.33
CA LYS A 47 8.24 -0.23 -0.10
C LYS A 47 7.11 -0.33 0.93
N MET A 48 5.88 -0.13 0.48
CA MET A 48 4.73 -0.21 1.37
C MET A 48 4.57 -1.63 1.93
N LEU A 49 4.71 -2.63 1.07
CA LEU A 49 4.57 -4.01 1.52
C LEU A 49 5.67 -4.39 2.51
N ASN A 50 6.88 -3.95 2.26
CA ASN A 50 7.97 -4.21 3.18
C ASN A 50 7.72 -3.53 4.52
N LEU A 51 7.26 -2.29 4.49
CA LEU A 51 6.96 -1.56 5.71
C LEU A 51 5.83 -2.24 6.48
N TYR A 52 4.79 -2.67 5.79
CA TYR A 52 3.63 -3.28 6.42
C TYR A 52 3.83 -4.77 6.66
N ASN A 53 4.95 -5.30 6.18
CA ASN A 53 5.28 -6.71 6.40
C ASN A 53 4.22 -7.63 5.82
N ALA A 54 3.80 -7.35 4.61
CA ALA A 54 2.73 -8.08 3.95
C ALA A 54 3.17 -8.58 2.59
N LYS A 55 2.43 -9.53 2.08
CA LYS A 55 2.71 -10.10 0.76
C LYS A 55 1.73 -9.55 -0.26
N PHE A 56 2.17 -9.51 -1.51
CA PHE A 56 1.34 -9.03 -2.59
C PHE A 56 -0.03 -9.70 -2.62
N SER A 57 -0.05 -10.99 -2.38
CA SER A 57 -1.31 -11.74 -2.44
C SER A 57 -2.35 -11.25 -1.45
N ASN A 58 -1.95 -10.43 -0.48
CA ASN A 58 -2.86 -9.90 0.51
C ASN A 58 -3.43 -8.54 0.12
N ILE A 59 -3.02 -7.99 -1.00
CA ILE A 59 -3.50 -6.69 -1.43
C ILE A 59 -4.60 -6.87 -2.44
N ASP A 60 -5.80 -6.44 -2.03
CA ASP A 60 -6.98 -6.69 -2.80
C ASP A 60 -6.98 -5.97 -4.12
N ASP A 61 -6.64 -4.71 -4.12
CA ASP A 61 -6.78 -3.87 -5.29
C ASP A 61 -5.67 -4.04 -6.29
N VAL A 62 -4.66 -4.81 -6.00
CA VAL A 62 -3.60 -5.04 -6.97
C VAL A 62 -4.04 -6.02 -8.04
N THR A 63 -5.05 -6.78 -7.73
CA THR A 63 -5.47 -7.83 -8.64
C THR A 63 -5.85 -7.32 -9.98
N GLU A 64 -6.39 -6.16 -10.00
CA GLU A 64 -6.75 -5.69 -11.27
C GLU A 64 -5.58 -5.39 -12.06
N SER A 65 -4.62 -5.07 -11.43
CA SER A 65 -3.51 -4.83 -12.20
C SER A 65 -2.63 -5.96 -12.20
N ASN A 66 -2.88 -6.69 -11.64
CA ASN A 66 -2.08 -7.57 -11.55
C ASN A 66 -1.58 -8.19 -12.11
N GLU A 67 -2.08 -8.01 -12.09
CA GLU A 67 -1.40 -8.43 -12.62
C GLU A 67 -0.28 -7.96 -12.56
N LEU A 68 -0.25 -7.14 -12.09
CA LEU A 68 0.91 -6.65 -12.06
C LEU A 68 1.87 -7.52 -11.64
N ILE A 69 1.61 -8.19 -11.30
CA ILE A 69 2.57 -8.88 -10.89
C ILE A 69 2.74 -9.95 -11.46
N VAL A 70 2.48 -9.99 -11.64
CA VAL A 70 2.69 -10.75 -11.89
C VAL A 70 2.73 -11.62 -12.00
N LYS A 71 2.51 -11.89 -11.93
CA LYS A 71 2.57 -12.75 -12.03
C LYS A 71 2.94 -13.12 -12.59
#